data_5411e1870f6a22893be6c8aa2deaa8c6
#
_entry.id   5411e1870f6a22893be6c8aa2deaa8c6
#
_cell.length_a   1.000
_cell.length_b   1.000
_cell.length_c   1.000
_cell.angle_alpha   90.00
_cell.angle_beta   90.00
_cell.angle_gamma   90.00
#
_symmetry.space_group_name_H-M   'P 1'
#
loop_
_entity.id
_entity.type
_entity.pdbx_description
1 polymer ?
#
loop_
_entity_poly.entity_id
_entity_poly.type
_entity_poly.pdbx_seq_one_letter_code
_entity_poly.pdbx_strand_id
1 'polypeptide(L)'
;MWFDQIAEGTAKPASDGEIFVDPGWFVDLNRYHINRIITENLLARIDVEKHRVSMQGVPTAGEEMQQLTNVPFAWRYAFTTMLIPPYDKITLEMTSAQAGLDQVMVAAALERHRLAKGGYPETFEELVPARLAKVPGDLFHENGLI
;
A
#
# COMPACT_ATOMS: atom_id res chain seq x y z
N MET A 1 -11.40 9.45 22.28
CA MET A 1 -12.10 9.36 23.60
C MET A 1 -12.96 8.09 23.77
N TRP A 2 -13.95 7.77 22.95
CA TRP A 2 -14.71 6.50 23.05
C TRP A 2 -13.95 5.33 22.43
N PHE A 3 -13.25 5.55 21.35
CA PHE A 3 -12.42 4.57 20.64
C PHE A 3 -11.16 4.15 21.41
N ASP A 4 -10.58 5.04 22.22
CA ASP A 4 -9.40 4.71 23.03
C ASP A 4 -9.75 3.74 24.16
N GLN A 5 -10.95 3.85 24.72
CA GLN A 5 -11.45 2.95 25.77
C GLN A 5 -11.74 1.52 25.25
N ILE A 6 -12.12 1.39 23.98
CA ILE A 6 -12.33 0.08 23.33
C ILE A 6 -10.98 -0.58 23.04
N ALA A 7 -9.98 0.19 22.60
CA ALA A 7 -8.64 -0.30 22.32
C ALA A 7 -7.93 -0.81 23.60
N GLU A 8 -8.22 -0.21 24.76
CA GLU A 8 -7.65 -0.58 26.06
C GLU A 8 -8.39 -1.73 26.75
N GLY A 9 -9.46 -2.26 26.20
CA GLY A 9 -10.20 -3.40 26.77
C GLY A 9 -10.95 -3.09 28.07
N THR A 10 -11.19 -1.81 28.40
CA THR A 10 -11.84 -1.34 29.63
C THR A 10 -13.34 -1.17 29.52
N ALA A 11 -14.02 -1.87 28.60
CA ALA A 11 -15.48 -1.97 28.62
C ALA A 11 -15.90 -2.69 29.90
N LYS A 12 -16.58 -1.96 30.81
CA LYS A 12 -17.10 -2.50 32.06
C LYS A 12 -18.02 -3.69 31.79
N PRO A 13 -17.87 -4.83 32.51
CA PRO A 13 -18.84 -5.89 32.44
C PRO A 13 -20.17 -5.38 32.99
N ALA A 14 -21.24 -5.66 32.23
CA ALA A 14 -22.58 -5.48 32.75
C ALA A 14 -22.76 -6.39 33.99
N SER A 15 -23.36 -5.86 35.05
CA SER A 15 -23.73 -6.61 36.26
C SER A 15 -24.67 -7.72 35.83
N ASP A 16 -24.28 -8.97 35.96
CA ASP A 16 -25.08 -10.20 35.94
C ASP A 16 -24.53 -11.33 35.05
N GLY A 17 -23.22 -11.40 34.85
CA GLY A 17 -22.61 -12.65 34.32
C GLY A 17 -22.86 -12.97 32.84
N GLU A 18 -23.69 -12.22 32.14
CA GLU A 18 -23.85 -12.31 30.71
C GLU A 18 -22.86 -11.37 30.03
N ILE A 19 -21.85 -11.95 29.35
CA ILE A 19 -21.01 -11.19 28.40
C ILE A 19 -21.93 -10.87 27.22
N PHE A 20 -22.65 -9.78 27.31
CA PHE A 20 -23.37 -9.23 26.16
C PHE A 20 -22.32 -8.62 25.22
N VAL A 21 -21.78 -9.42 24.31
CA VAL A 21 -20.98 -8.91 23.23
C VAL A 21 -21.96 -8.22 22.28
N ASP A 22 -22.03 -6.90 22.37
CA ASP A 22 -22.77 -6.11 21.39
C ASP A 22 -22.18 -6.39 19.99
N PRO A 23 -22.95 -7.01 19.07
CA PRO A 23 -22.45 -7.27 17.70
C PRO A 23 -21.98 -5.99 17.01
N GLY A 24 -22.55 -4.83 17.36
CA GLY A 24 -22.14 -3.53 16.82
C GLY A 24 -20.69 -3.20 17.18
N TRP A 25 -20.25 -3.47 18.41
CA TRP A 25 -18.87 -3.27 18.82
C TRP A 25 -17.86 -4.03 17.94
N PHE A 26 -18.15 -5.30 17.66
CA PHE A 26 -17.27 -6.13 16.82
C PHE A 26 -17.16 -5.59 15.38
N VAL A 27 -18.29 -5.18 14.80
CA VAL A 27 -18.34 -4.57 13.48
C VAL A 27 -17.57 -3.24 13.46
N ASP A 28 -17.81 -2.38 14.46
CA ASP A 28 -17.19 -1.07 14.54
C ASP A 28 -15.67 -1.15 14.74
N LEU A 29 -15.20 -2.08 15.57
CA LEU A 29 -13.76 -2.33 15.75
C LEU A 29 -13.10 -2.74 14.42
N ASN A 30 -13.67 -3.71 13.72
CA ASN A 30 -13.12 -4.17 12.46
C ASN A 30 -13.18 -3.06 11.39
N ARG A 31 -14.30 -2.32 11.30
CA ARG A 31 -14.44 -1.18 10.39
C ARG A 31 -13.37 -0.12 10.66
N TYR A 32 -13.09 0.20 11.92
CA TYR A 32 -12.03 1.13 12.29
C TYR A 32 -10.66 0.66 11.79
N HIS A 33 -10.28 -0.59 12.09
CA HIS A 33 -8.99 -1.13 11.67
C HIS A 33 -8.85 -1.23 10.15
N ILE A 34 -9.89 -1.69 9.47
CA ILE A 34 -9.90 -1.76 8.00
C ILE A 34 -9.71 -0.37 7.39
N ASN A 35 -10.49 0.62 7.83
CA ASN A 35 -10.38 1.99 7.33
C ASN A 35 -9.00 2.59 7.61
N ARG A 36 -8.47 2.38 8.83
CA ARG A 36 -7.13 2.86 9.19
C ARG A 36 -6.07 2.25 8.28
N ILE A 37 -6.03 0.92 8.16
CA ILE A 37 -5.05 0.21 7.34
C ILE A 37 -5.16 0.63 5.86
N ILE A 38 -6.38 0.75 5.31
CA ILE A 38 -6.57 1.21 3.94
C ILE A 38 -6.05 2.64 3.76
N THR A 39 -6.36 3.54 4.71
CA THR A 39 -5.97 4.95 4.60
C THR A 39 -4.45 5.10 4.76
N GLU A 40 -3.87 4.50 5.79
CA GLU A 40 -2.45 4.67 6.13
C GLU A 40 -1.52 3.90 5.18
N ASN A 41 -1.97 2.76 4.64
CA ASN A 41 -1.14 1.93 3.77
C ASN A 41 -1.50 2.06 2.29
N LEU A 42 -2.76 1.86 1.91
CA LEU A 42 -3.13 1.84 0.50
C LEU A 42 -3.13 3.26 -0.10
N LEU A 43 -3.83 4.20 0.55
CA LEU A 43 -3.94 5.57 0.01
C LEU A 43 -2.63 6.34 0.10
N ALA A 44 -1.79 6.07 1.12
CA ALA A 44 -0.47 6.67 1.24
C ALA A 44 0.49 6.29 0.08
N ARG A 45 0.24 5.16 -0.59
CA ARG A 45 1.01 4.70 -1.74
C ARG A 45 0.61 5.34 -3.06
N ILE A 46 -0.52 6.05 -3.09
CA ILE A 46 -1.08 6.65 -4.31
C ILE A 46 -0.77 8.15 -4.32
N ASP A 47 0.12 8.56 -5.18
CA ASP A 47 0.35 9.98 -5.48
C ASP A 47 -0.64 10.41 -6.58
N VAL A 48 -1.74 11.03 -6.16
CA VAL A 48 -2.84 11.45 -7.05
C VAL A 48 -2.37 12.53 -8.02
N GLU A 49 -1.50 13.45 -7.57
CA GLU A 49 -1.01 14.56 -8.41
C GLU A 49 -0.09 14.04 -9.53
N LYS A 50 0.74 13.06 -9.22
CA LYS A 50 1.65 12.45 -10.21
C LYS A 50 1.04 11.27 -10.95
N HIS A 51 -0.19 10.87 -10.60
CA HIS A 51 -0.84 9.66 -11.13
C HIS A 51 0.05 8.42 -11.02
N ARG A 52 0.67 8.21 -9.86
CA ARG A 52 1.63 7.12 -9.63
C ARG A 52 1.33 6.36 -8.35
N VAL A 53 1.69 5.09 -8.37
CA VAL A 53 1.66 4.22 -7.19
C VAL A 53 3.10 3.82 -6.85
N SER A 54 3.46 3.80 -5.57
CA SER A 54 4.78 3.38 -5.09
C SER A 54 4.64 2.51 -3.85
N MET A 55 5.50 1.51 -3.73
CA MET A 55 5.60 0.67 -2.53
C MET A 55 6.61 1.21 -1.51
N GLN A 56 7.31 2.30 -1.84
CA GLN A 56 8.38 2.85 -1.01
C GLN A 56 7.86 3.48 0.27
N GLY A 57 8.58 3.26 1.38
CA GLY A 57 8.41 3.99 2.64
C GLY A 57 7.12 3.73 3.41
N VAL A 58 6.27 2.79 2.97
CA VAL A 58 5.01 2.48 3.64
C VAL A 58 5.03 1.03 4.15
N PRO A 59 4.77 0.79 5.45
CA PRO A 59 4.68 -0.56 6.00
C PRO A 59 3.70 -1.43 5.21
N THR A 60 3.99 -2.71 5.10
CA THR A 60 3.03 -3.64 4.48
C THR A 60 1.87 -3.89 5.43
N ALA A 61 0.65 -4.03 4.89
CA ALA A 61 -0.51 -4.39 5.70
C ALA A 61 -0.31 -5.75 6.41
N GLY A 62 0.58 -6.61 5.89
CA GLY A 62 0.98 -7.85 6.52
C GLY A 62 1.68 -7.67 7.87
N GLU A 63 2.52 -6.65 8.03
CA GLU A 63 3.18 -6.34 9.30
C GLU A 63 2.18 -5.89 10.37
N GLU A 64 1.26 -5.00 10.02
CA GLU A 64 0.19 -4.60 10.93
C GLU A 64 -0.74 -5.77 11.27
N MET A 65 -1.03 -6.63 10.31
CA MET A 65 -1.85 -7.81 10.52
C MET A 65 -1.21 -8.79 11.52
N GLN A 66 0.12 -8.97 11.46
CA GLN A 66 0.82 -9.78 12.47
C GLN A 66 0.65 -9.21 13.88
N GLN A 67 0.66 -7.89 14.03
CA GLN A 67 0.41 -7.25 15.33
C GLN A 67 -1.01 -7.55 15.84
N LEU A 68 -2.02 -7.54 14.96
CA LEU A 68 -3.40 -7.83 15.32
C LEU A 68 -3.64 -9.33 15.63
N THR A 69 -2.88 -10.23 15.01
CA THR A 69 -3.04 -11.68 15.22
C THR A 69 -2.25 -12.22 16.40
N ASN A 70 -1.18 -11.54 16.84
CA ASN A 70 -0.32 -11.95 17.93
C ASN A 70 -0.82 -11.50 19.33
N VAL A 71 -2.05 -11.02 19.45
CA VAL A 71 -2.62 -10.57 20.71
C VAL A 71 -3.65 -11.58 21.26
N PRO A 72 -3.85 -11.64 22.59
CA PRO A 72 -4.96 -12.37 23.17
C PRO A 72 -6.29 -11.92 22.55
N PHE A 73 -7.18 -12.89 22.28
CA PHE A 73 -8.48 -12.61 21.66
C PHE A 73 -8.40 -12.06 20.21
N ALA A 74 -7.41 -12.50 19.42
CA ALA A 74 -7.24 -12.11 18.02
C ALA A 74 -8.49 -12.30 17.14
N TRP A 75 -9.42 -13.18 17.51
CA TRP A 75 -10.70 -13.37 16.84
C TRP A 75 -11.53 -12.07 16.69
N ARG A 76 -11.27 -11.06 17.55
CA ARG A 76 -11.92 -9.74 17.46
C ARG A 76 -11.63 -9.04 16.13
N TYR A 77 -10.54 -9.37 15.49
CA TYR A 77 -10.09 -8.79 14.24
C TYR A 77 -10.37 -9.68 13.01
N ALA A 78 -11.30 -10.64 13.15
CA ALA A 78 -11.55 -11.64 12.12
C ALA A 78 -11.87 -11.02 10.74
N PHE A 79 -12.72 -9.99 10.69
CA PHE A 79 -13.03 -9.32 9.42
C PHE A 79 -11.84 -8.54 8.88
N THR A 80 -11.07 -7.88 9.76
CA THR A 80 -9.86 -7.18 9.36
C THR A 80 -8.86 -8.15 8.73
N THR A 81 -8.58 -9.27 9.41
CA THR A 81 -7.62 -10.26 8.93
C THR A 81 -8.09 -11.00 7.67
N MET A 82 -9.39 -11.09 7.44
CA MET A 82 -9.95 -11.71 6.24
C MET A 82 -9.94 -10.76 5.03
N LEU A 83 -10.18 -9.46 5.26
CA LEU A 83 -10.38 -8.50 4.16
C LEU A 83 -9.10 -7.77 3.73
N ILE A 84 -8.11 -7.62 4.63
CA ILE A 84 -6.89 -6.86 4.32
C ILE A 84 -5.95 -7.55 3.33
N PRO A 85 -5.67 -8.87 3.37
CA PRO A 85 -4.73 -9.50 2.45
C PRO A 85 -4.99 -9.26 0.96
N PRO A 86 -6.25 -9.22 0.47
CA PRO A 86 -6.52 -8.86 -0.92
C PRO A 86 -6.03 -7.48 -1.32
N TYR A 87 -6.00 -6.51 -0.42
CA TYR A 87 -5.56 -5.14 -0.72
C TYR A 87 -4.06 -5.04 -0.97
N ASP A 88 -3.22 -5.78 -0.23
CA ASP A 88 -1.78 -5.84 -0.50
C ASP A 88 -1.50 -6.38 -1.91
N LYS A 89 -2.25 -7.42 -2.31
CA LYS A 89 -2.14 -7.97 -3.66
C LYS A 89 -2.54 -6.95 -4.74
N ILE A 90 -3.64 -6.22 -4.54
CA ILE A 90 -4.08 -5.17 -5.47
C ILE A 90 -3.01 -4.09 -5.61
N THR A 91 -2.44 -3.63 -4.50
CA THR A 91 -1.38 -2.61 -4.52
C THR A 91 -0.14 -3.11 -5.26
N LEU A 92 0.26 -4.35 -5.05
CA LEU A 92 1.38 -4.97 -5.75
C LEU A 92 1.13 -5.06 -7.26
N GLU A 93 -0.07 -5.47 -7.67
CA GLU A 93 -0.46 -5.54 -9.07
C GLU A 93 -0.49 -4.15 -9.74
N MET A 94 -1.01 -3.14 -9.04
CA MET A 94 -1.00 -1.74 -9.52
C MET A 94 0.42 -1.22 -9.70
N THR A 95 1.31 -1.46 -8.73
CA THR A 95 2.72 -1.05 -8.80
C THR A 95 3.44 -1.76 -9.93
N SER A 96 3.19 -3.07 -10.11
CA SER A 96 3.76 -3.86 -11.22
C SER A 96 3.29 -3.36 -12.59
N ALA A 97 2.02 -3.03 -12.71
CA ALA A 97 1.48 -2.44 -13.95
C ALA A 97 2.11 -1.07 -14.25
N GLN A 98 2.30 -0.23 -13.25
CA GLN A 98 2.99 1.07 -13.40
C GLN A 98 4.44 0.88 -13.83
N ALA A 99 5.17 -0.07 -13.21
CA ALA A 99 6.54 -0.39 -13.61
C ALA A 99 6.61 -0.87 -15.07
N GLY A 100 5.65 -1.70 -15.50
CA GLY A 100 5.54 -2.13 -16.90
C GLY A 100 5.33 -0.96 -17.87
N LEU A 101 4.48 0.01 -17.53
CA LEU A 101 4.29 1.22 -18.34
C LEU A 101 5.58 2.07 -18.40
N ASP A 102 6.28 2.23 -17.28
CA ASP A 102 7.56 2.95 -17.24
C ASP A 102 8.61 2.27 -18.14
N GLN A 103 8.69 0.93 -18.13
CA GLN A 103 9.58 0.17 -19.02
C GLN A 103 9.26 0.37 -20.50
N VAL A 104 7.97 0.35 -20.87
CA VAL A 104 7.53 0.61 -22.25
C VAL A 104 7.90 2.03 -22.68
N MET A 105 7.73 3.03 -21.81
CA MET A 105 8.12 4.41 -22.10
C MET A 105 9.63 4.53 -22.35
N VAL A 106 10.45 3.89 -21.51
CA VAL A 106 11.92 3.88 -21.69
C VAL A 106 12.30 3.17 -22.99
N ALA A 107 11.72 2.00 -23.28
CA ALA A 107 11.98 1.26 -24.53
C ALA A 107 11.63 2.09 -25.76
N ALA A 108 10.49 2.77 -25.75
CA ALA A 108 10.08 3.66 -26.84
C ALA A 108 11.03 4.85 -27.00
N ALA A 109 11.53 5.43 -25.90
CA ALA A 109 12.48 6.52 -25.93
C ALA A 109 13.84 6.07 -26.48
N LEU A 110 14.32 4.88 -26.11
CA LEU A 110 15.54 4.25 -26.63
C LEU A 110 15.46 4.04 -28.15
N GLU A 111 14.36 3.48 -28.64
CA GLU A 111 14.17 3.28 -30.08
C GLU A 111 14.10 4.59 -30.85
N ARG A 112 13.41 5.60 -30.31
CA ARG A 112 13.37 6.94 -30.92
C ARG A 112 14.74 7.61 -30.93
N HIS A 113 15.60 7.36 -29.94
CA HIS A 113 16.99 7.84 -29.93
C HIS A 113 17.79 7.13 -30.99
N ARG A 114 17.72 5.79 -31.05
CA ARG A 114 18.42 4.97 -32.05
C ARG A 114 18.10 5.41 -33.50
N LEU A 115 16.79 5.59 -33.77
CA LEU A 115 16.35 6.04 -35.10
C LEU A 115 16.84 7.44 -35.46
N ALA A 116 17.03 8.33 -34.49
CA ALA A 116 17.47 9.70 -34.72
C ALA A 116 18.99 9.86 -34.81
N LYS A 117 19.74 9.06 -34.02
CA LYS A 117 21.19 9.19 -33.90
C LYS A 117 21.99 8.00 -34.45
N GLY A 118 21.31 6.94 -34.89
CA GLY A 118 21.95 5.74 -35.46
C GLY A 118 22.49 4.74 -34.45
N GLY A 119 22.34 5.01 -33.12
CA GLY A 119 22.78 4.13 -32.04
C GLY A 119 21.99 4.33 -30.78
N TYR A 120 22.07 3.38 -29.82
CA TYR A 120 21.51 3.54 -28.49
C TYR A 120 22.38 4.51 -27.66
N PRO A 121 21.77 5.22 -26.68
CA PRO A 121 22.52 6.08 -25.77
C PRO A 121 23.39 5.23 -24.83
N GLU A 122 24.49 5.78 -24.32
CA GLU A 122 25.33 5.12 -23.32
C GLU A 122 24.66 5.14 -21.91
N THR A 123 23.87 6.19 -21.62
CA THR A 123 23.17 6.35 -20.36
C THR A 123 21.72 6.80 -20.58
N PHE A 124 20.84 6.52 -19.61
CA PHE A 124 19.43 6.94 -19.68
C PHE A 124 19.24 8.46 -19.59
N GLU A 125 20.18 9.16 -18.95
CA GLU A 125 20.17 10.62 -18.81
C GLU A 125 20.23 11.33 -20.18
N GLU A 126 20.82 10.70 -21.18
CA GLU A 126 20.85 11.24 -22.55
C GLU A 126 19.49 11.31 -23.23
N LEU A 127 18.51 10.56 -22.69
CA LEU A 127 17.12 10.61 -23.17
C LEU A 127 16.37 11.81 -22.62
N VAL A 128 16.85 12.43 -21.54
CA VAL A 128 16.21 13.56 -20.85
C VAL A 128 16.80 14.88 -21.36
N PRO A 129 16.00 15.90 -21.61
CA PRO A 129 14.53 15.94 -21.63
C PRO A 129 13.95 15.60 -23.01
N ALA A 130 14.79 15.33 -24.01
CA ALA A 130 14.38 15.28 -25.42
C ALA A 130 13.41 14.13 -25.76
N ARG A 131 13.51 13.02 -25.05
CA ARG A 131 12.75 11.78 -25.29
C ARG A 131 11.93 11.32 -24.08
N LEU A 132 12.41 11.63 -22.88
CA LEU A 132 11.75 11.40 -21.59
C LEU A 132 11.73 12.70 -20.79
N ALA A 133 10.68 12.96 -20.04
CA ALA A 133 10.63 14.08 -19.11
C ALA A 133 11.63 13.88 -17.96
N LYS A 134 11.73 12.65 -17.48
CA LYS A 134 12.71 12.18 -16.48
C LYS A 134 12.91 10.68 -16.61
N VAL A 135 14.03 10.16 -16.15
CA VAL A 135 14.23 8.71 -16.00
C VAL A 135 13.30 8.19 -14.90
N PRO A 136 12.49 7.15 -15.17
CA PRO A 136 11.66 6.53 -14.13
C PRO A 136 12.53 5.94 -13.02
N GLY A 137 12.13 6.13 -11.77
CA GLY A 137 12.77 5.48 -10.62
C GLY A 137 12.19 4.11 -10.35
N ASP A 138 12.87 3.31 -9.52
CA ASP A 138 12.34 2.05 -9.01
C ASP A 138 11.13 2.34 -8.10
N LEU A 139 10.03 1.63 -8.32
CA LEU A 139 8.80 1.76 -7.54
C LEU A 139 8.77 0.84 -6.31
N PHE A 140 9.69 -0.12 -6.23
CA PHE A 140 9.76 -1.12 -5.17
C PHE A 140 10.89 -0.84 -4.16
N HIS A 141 11.97 -0.17 -4.57
CA HIS A 141 13.14 0.08 -3.74
C HIS A 141 13.50 1.58 -3.72
N GLU A 142 13.98 2.07 -2.58
CA GLU A 142 14.34 3.49 -2.41
C GLU A 142 15.62 3.89 -3.17
N ASN A 143 16.46 2.92 -3.56
CA ASN A 143 17.81 3.17 -4.07
C ASN A 143 17.92 3.19 -5.61
N GLY A 144 16.83 3.30 -6.34
CA GLY A 144 16.85 3.39 -7.79
C GLY A 144 17.12 2.06 -8.52
N LEU A 145 17.13 2.11 -9.85
CA LEU A 145 17.48 0.96 -10.69
C LEU A 145 18.93 0.54 -10.42
N ILE A 146 19.14 -0.75 -10.14
CA ILE A 146 20.46 -1.38 -10.13
C ILE A 146 20.96 -1.50 -11.56
#